data_bcd3a934b229da8166344b7ce3d2c449
#
_entry.id   bcd3a934b229da8166344b7ce3d2c449
#
_cell.length_a   1.000
_cell.length_b   1.000
_cell.length_c   1.000
_cell.angle_alpha   90.00
_cell.angle_beta   90.00
_cell.angle_gamma   90.00
#
_symmetry.space_group_name_H-M   'P 1'
#
loop_
_entity.id
_entity.type
_entity.pdbx_description
1 polymer ?
#
loop_
_entity_poly.entity_id
_entity_poly.type
_entity_poly.pdbx_seq_one_letter_code
_entity_poly.pdbx_strand_id
1 'polypeptide(L)'
;MILDHIGLAVRDFGRSVTFFRRALAPLGIHTVLEGEGWAMLGKDGKPQLWIGVHGIPPGPIHIAFAAESREQVRAFHRAALAAGGRDNGAPGIRAKYHPDYYGAFVFDPDGHNIEAVCHKPD
;
A
#
# COMPACT_ATOMS: atom_id res chain seq x y z
N MET A 1 0.29 6.79 15.51
CA MET A 1 -0.72 7.20 14.52
C MET A 1 -2.11 7.14 15.14
N ILE A 2 -2.96 8.11 14.86
CA ILE A 2 -4.30 8.16 15.44
C ILE A 2 -5.32 7.28 14.71
N LEU A 3 -5.04 6.86 13.49
CA LEU A 3 -5.92 5.93 12.78
C LEU A 3 -5.63 4.50 13.23
N ASP A 4 -6.68 3.76 13.58
CA ASP A 4 -6.54 2.35 13.95
C ASP A 4 -6.52 1.49 12.68
N HIS A 5 -7.50 1.67 11.81
CA HIS A 5 -7.57 0.92 10.56
C HIS A 5 -8.36 1.69 9.51
N ILE A 6 -8.18 1.27 8.26
CA ILE A 6 -8.88 1.84 7.11
C ILE A 6 -9.59 0.70 6.38
N GLY A 7 -10.82 0.93 5.96
CA GLY A 7 -11.57 -0.01 5.12
C GLY A 7 -11.65 0.51 3.69
N LEU A 8 -11.35 -0.36 2.74
CA LEU A 8 -11.38 -0.04 1.31
C LEU A 8 -12.25 -1.05 0.57
N ALA A 9 -13.40 -0.62 0.09
CA ALA A 9 -14.22 -1.44 -0.78
C ALA A 9 -13.61 -1.44 -2.18
N VAL A 10 -13.51 -2.63 -2.80
CA VAL A 10 -12.84 -2.81 -4.09
C VAL A 10 -13.76 -3.46 -5.10
N ARG A 11 -13.48 -3.25 -6.38
CA ARG A 11 -14.30 -3.78 -7.47
C ARG A 11 -14.04 -5.26 -7.74
N ASP A 12 -12.79 -5.66 -7.72
CA ASP A 12 -12.37 -7.04 -7.99
C ASP A 12 -11.48 -7.49 -6.83
N PHE A 13 -12.04 -8.27 -5.92
CA PHE A 13 -11.33 -8.68 -4.71
C PHE A 13 -10.05 -9.45 -5.03
N GLY A 14 -10.12 -10.41 -5.95
CA GLY A 14 -8.95 -11.23 -6.29
C GLY A 14 -7.78 -10.41 -6.79
N ARG A 15 -8.04 -9.46 -7.67
CA ARG A 15 -7.00 -8.57 -8.21
C ARG A 15 -6.47 -7.62 -7.15
N SER A 16 -7.37 -7.02 -6.38
CA SER A 16 -6.96 -6.04 -5.36
C SER A 16 -6.21 -6.70 -4.21
N VAL A 17 -6.69 -7.83 -3.68
CA VAL A 17 -6.01 -8.49 -2.58
C VAL A 17 -4.63 -9.03 -3.00
N THR A 18 -4.51 -9.53 -4.22
CA THR A 18 -3.22 -9.99 -4.75
C THR A 18 -2.25 -8.82 -4.85
N PHE A 19 -2.73 -7.67 -5.37
CA PHE A 19 -1.89 -6.48 -5.47
C PHE A 19 -1.38 -6.06 -4.09
N PHE A 20 -2.28 -5.88 -3.11
CA PHE A 20 -1.88 -5.38 -1.80
C PHE A 20 -1.01 -6.37 -1.03
N ARG A 21 -1.29 -7.67 -1.12
CA ARG A 21 -0.45 -8.69 -0.49
C ARG A 21 0.99 -8.63 -0.99
N ARG A 22 1.17 -8.51 -2.29
CA ARG A 22 2.51 -8.48 -2.90
C ARG A 22 3.21 -7.15 -2.69
N ALA A 23 2.49 -6.05 -2.89
CA ALA A 23 3.07 -4.72 -2.79
C ALA A 23 3.51 -4.38 -1.36
N LEU A 24 2.74 -4.83 -0.37
CA LEU A 24 2.97 -4.47 1.03
C LEU A 24 3.84 -5.48 1.79
N ALA A 25 4.07 -6.67 1.24
CA ALA A 25 4.95 -7.66 1.88
C ALA A 25 6.35 -7.12 2.17
N PRO A 26 7.00 -6.36 1.27
CA PRO A 26 8.30 -5.77 1.57
C PRO A 26 8.32 -4.82 2.77
N LEU A 27 7.15 -4.29 3.15
CA LEU A 27 7.03 -3.40 4.30
C LEU A 27 6.72 -4.17 5.59
N GLY A 28 6.65 -5.49 5.53
CA GLY A 28 6.30 -6.32 6.66
C GLY A 28 4.80 -6.40 6.92
N ILE A 29 3.98 -6.02 5.94
CA ILE A 29 2.52 -6.04 6.06
C ILE A 29 2.00 -7.32 5.40
N HIS A 30 1.25 -8.10 6.16
CA HIS A 30 0.76 -9.40 5.73
C HIS A 30 -0.71 -9.57 6.09
N THR A 31 -1.35 -10.60 5.52
CA THR A 31 -2.73 -10.94 5.88
C THR A 31 -2.78 -11.38 7.34
N VAL A 32 -3.66 -10.75 8.10
CA VAL A 32 -3.89 -11.06 9.51
C VAL A 32 -5.17 -11.89 9.68
N LEU A 33 -6.23 -11.47 9.00
CA LEU A 33 -7.52 -12.15 9.00
C LEU A 33 -8.05 -12.14 7.57
N GLU A 34 -8.86 -13.14 7.24
CA GLU A 34 -9.52 -13.16 5.94
C GLU A 34 -10.80 -14.00 6.00
N GLY A 35 -11.69 -13.74 5.06
CA GLY A 35 -12.92 -14.46 4.88
C GLY A 35 -13.34 -14.37 3.43
N GLU A 36 -14.59 -14.75 3.15
CA GLU A 36 -15.09 -14.72 1.79
C GLU A 36 -15.31 -13.27 1.33
N GLY A 37 -14.54 -12.86 0.33
CA GLY A 37 -14.64 -11.54 -0.26
C GLY A 37 -14.03 -10.42 0.56
N TRP A 38 -13.22 -10.73 1.57
CA TRP A 38 -12.53 -9.70 2.35
C TRP A 38 -11.24 -10.24 2.98
N ALA A 39 -10.32 -9.32 3.28
CA ALA A 39 -9.08 -9.61 3.98
C ALA A 39 -8.66 -8.39 4.80
N MET A 40 -8.02 -8.62 5.92
CA MET A 40 -7.37 -7.57 6.70
C MET A 40 -5.88 -7.81 6.70
N LEU A 41 -5.13 -6.80 6.33
CA LEU A 41 -3.68 -6.81 6.29
C LEU A 41 -3.13 -5.89 7.36
N GLY A 42 -1.97 -6.24 7.90
CA GLY A 42 -1.34 -5.40 8.90
C GLY A 42 0.06 -5.88 9.23
N LYS A 43 0.72 -5.11 10.08
CA LYS A 43 2.09 -5.38 10.53
C LYS A 43 2.05 -5.92 11.94
N ASP A 44 2.92 -6.91 12.23
CA ASP A 44 3.05 -7.52 13.56
C ASP A 44 1.71 -8.06 14.09
N GLY A 45 0.89 -8.60 13.18
CA GLY A 45 -0.38 -9.20 13.54
C GLY A 45 -1.49 -8.22 13.87
N LYS A 46 -1.28 -6.92 13.66
CA LYS A 46 -2.28 -5.90 13.91
C LYS A 46 -3.03 -5.54 12.64
N PRO A 47 -4.35 -5.84 12.54
CA PRO A 47 -5.14 -5.51 11.34
C PRO A 47 -5.24 -4.00 11.18
N GLN A 48 -4.85 -3.48 10.02
CA GLN A 48 -4.85 -2.04 9.77
C GLN A 48 -5.49 -1.65 8.44
N LEU A 49 -5.50 -2.54 7.45
CA LEU A 49 -6.13 -2.28 6.15
C LEU A 49 -7.12 -3.40 5.85
N TRP A 50 -8.40 -3.06 5.84
CA TRP A 50 -9.46 -3.97 5.41
C TRP A 50 -9.70 -3.76 3.92
N ILE A 51 -9.75 -4.84 3.16
CA ILE A 51 -10.04 -4.83 1.71
C ILE A 51 -11.17 -5.81 1.48
N GLY A 52 -12.20 -5.40 0.78
CA GLY A 52 -13.30 -6.29 0.52
C GLY A 52 -14.32 -5.75 -0.47
N VAL A 53 -15.26 -6.62 -0.83
CA VAL A 53 -16.33 -6.28 -1.79
C VAL A 53 -17.57 -5.72 -1.10
N HIS A 54 -17.58 -5.68 0.23
CA HIS A 54 -18.73 -5.19 0.99
C HIS A 54 -18.66 -3.68 1.09
N GLY A 55 -19.57 -3.00 0.42
CA GLY A 55 -19.62 -1.55 0.38
C GLY A 55 -19.52 -1.02 -1.04
N ILE A 56 -19.47 0.29 -1.16
CA ILE A 56 -19.39 0.97 -2.45
C ILE A 56 -17.93 1.38 -2.69
N PRO A 57 -17.28 0.93 -3.78
CA PRO A 57 -15.93 1.38 -4.07
C PRO A 57 -15.87 2.90 -4.20
N PRO A 58 -14.91 3.54 -3.54
CA PRO A 58 -14.78 5.01 -3.62
C PRO A 58 -14.15 5.44 -4.94
N GLY A 59 -14.21 6.73 -5.21
CA GLY A 59 -13.35 7.34 -6.22
C GLY A 59 -11.90 7.26 -5.79
N PRO A 60 -10.93 7.68 -6.64
CA PRO A 60 -9.51 7.55 -6.33
C PRO A 60 -9.14 8.20 -5.00
N ILE A 61 -8.40 7.47 -4.17
CA ILE A 61 -7.87 7.96 -2.91
C ILE A 61 -6.35 7.79 -2.89
N HIS A 62 -5.71 8.41 -1.90
CA HIS A 62 -4.26 8.31 -1.69
C HIS A 62 -3.99 7.71 -0.32
N ILE A 63 -3.25 6.60 -0.28
CA ILE A 63 -2.83 5.97 0.96
C ILE A 63 -1.31 5.81 0.92
N ALA A 64 -0.63 6.32 1.95
CA ALA A 64 0.81 6.20 2.09
C ALA A 64 1.13 5.27 3.26
N PHE A 65 1.97 4.28 3.00
CA PHE A 65 2.43 3.33 4.01
C PHE A 65 3.85 3.70 4.45
N ALA A 66 4.09 3.68 5.75
CA ALA A 66 5.40 3.97 6.30
C ALA A 66 6.36 2.81 6.03
N ALA A 67 7.52 3.12 5.48
CA ALA A 67 8.61 2.17 5.29
C ALA A 67 9.73 2.49 6.29
N GLU A 68 10.44 1.46 6.71
CA GLU A 68 11.51 1.61 7.68
C GLU A 68 12.86 1.98 7.04
N SER A 69 12.98 1.78 5.73
CA SER A 69 14.20 2.07 4.99
C SER A 69 13.89 2.42 3.55
N ARG A 70 14.85 3.05 2.88
CA ARG A 70 14.73 3.34 1.45
C ARG A 70 14.69 2.06 0.62
N GLU A 71 15.39 1.00 1.08
CA GLU A 71 15.33 -0.29 0.41
C GLU A 71 13.93 -0.88 0.42
N GLN A 72 13.19 -0.73 1.53
CA GLN A 72 11.80 -1.18 1.57
C GLN A 72 10.92 -0.41 0.57
N VAL A 73 11.16 0.88 0.39
CA VAL A 73 10.45 1.69 -0.61
C VAL A 73 10.73 1.16 -2.02
N ARG A 74 11.98 0.87 -2.33
CA ARG A 74 12.35 0.30 -3.63
C ARG A 74 11.72 -1.07 -3.85
N ALA A 75 11.74 -1.92 -2.83
CA ALA A 75 11.15 -3.25 -2.90
C ALA A 75 9.64 -3.19 -3.07
N PHE A 76 8.96 -2.27 -2.38
CA PHE A 76 7.54 -2.02 -2.57
C PHE A 76 7.23 -1.70 -4.04
N HIS A 77 7.98 -0.77 -4.62
CA HIS A 77 7.74 -0.33 -5.99
C HIS A 77 7.88 -1.49 -6.98
N ARG A 78 8.97 -2.28 -6.85
CA ARG A 78 9.16 -3.46 -7.70
C ARG A 78 8.02 -4.47 -7.55
N ALA A 79 7.66 -4.78 -6.31
CA ALA A 79 6.62 -5.77 -6.03
C ALA A 79 5.24 -5.31 -6.50
N ALA A 80 4.94 -4.03 -6.32
CA ALA A 80 3.66 -3.47 -6.73
C ALA A 80 3.48 -3.50 -8.26
N LEU A 81 4.54 -3.15 -9.00
CA LEU A 81 4.50 -3.23 -10.45
C LEU A 81 4.35 -4.67 -10.93
N ALA A 82 5.08 -5.61 -10.29
CA ALA A 82 4.98 -7.03 -10.63
C ALA A 82 3.60 -7.60 -10.31
N ALA A 83 2.89 -7.02 -9.38
CA ALA A 83 1.55 -7.46 -8.95
C ALA A 83 0.41 -6.81 -9.76
N GLY A 84 0.74 -6.12 -10.84
CA GLY A 84 -0.26 -5.53 -11.73
C GLY A 84 -0.53 -4.04 -11.52
N GLY A 85 0.22 -3.39 -10.64
CA GLY A 85 0.11 -1.95 -10.45
C GLY A 85 0.72 -1.18 -11.61
N ARG A 86 0.36 0.10 -11.72
CA ARG A 86 0.93 0.99 -12.73
C ARG A 86 1.80 2.05 -12.05
N ASP A 87 2.96 2.35 -12.65
CA ASP A 87 3.88 3.33 -12.09
C ASP A 87 3.23 4.71 -12.01
N ASN A 88 3.41 5.36 -10.85
CA ASN A 88 2.97 6.73 -10.61
C ASN A 88 4.07 7.56 -9.95
N GLY A 89 5.28 7.05 -9.89
CA GLY A 89 6.44 7.77 -9.36
C GLY A 89 7.49 6.79 -8.85
N ALA A 90 8.65 6.75 -9.53
CA ALA A 90 9.75 5.88 -9.16
C ALA A 90 10.33 6.25 -7.79
N PRO A 91 10.97 5.28 -7.10
CA PRO A 91 11.60 5.56 -5.81
C PRO A 91 12.61 6.69 -5.91
N GLY A 92 12.51 7.66 -5.01
CA GLY A 92 13.41 8.79 -5.01
C GLY A 92 13.03 9.85 -3.98
N ILE A 93 13.92 10.80 -3.81
CA ILE A 93 13.70 11.93 -2.92
C ILE A 93 12.63 12.87 -3.49
N ARG A 94 11.75 13.34 -2.63
CA ARG A 94 10.76 14.37 -2.92
C ARG A 94 11.05 15.57 -2.03
N ALA A 95 12.09 16.33 -2.42
CA ALA A 95 12.60 17.45 -1.62
C ALA A 95 11.54 18.52 -1.34
N LYS A 96 10.53 18.65 -2.20
CA LYS A 96 9.43 19.59 -1.99
C LYS A 96 8.62 19.31 -0.72
N TYR A 97 8.66 18.07 -0.20
CA TYR A 97 8.01 17.75 1.07
C TYR A 97 8.97 17.94 2.24
N HIS A 98 10.13 17.31 2.17
CA HIS A 98 11.27 17.59 3.07
C HIS A 98 12.51 16.85 2.53
N PRO A 99 13.73 17.20 3.03
CA PRO A 99 14.99 16.67 2.47
C PRO A 99 15.13 15.15 2.51
N ASP A 100 14.52 14.48 3.49
CA ASP A 100 14.62 13.03 3.66
C ASP A 100 13.37 12.27 3.22
N TYR A 101 12.47 12.95 2.52
CA TYR A 101 11.25 12.28 2.03
C TYR A 101 11.59 11.41 0.83
N TYR A 102 11.70 10.11 1.07
CA TYR A 102 11.99 9.13 0.03
C TYR A 102 10.76 8.28 -0.21
N GLY A 103 10.13 8.45 -1.35
CA GLY A 103 8.86 7.81 -1.65
C GLY A 103 8.82 7.17 -3.02
N ALA A 104 7.85 6.28 -3.18
CA ALA A 104 7.50 5.66 -4.46
C ALA A 104 5.98 5.51 -4.53
N PHE A 105 5.43 5.62 -5.73
CA PHE A 105 4.00 5.71 -5.95
C PHE A 105 3.58 4.74 -7.05
N VAL A 106 2.49 4.00 -6.80
CA VAL A 106 1.93 3.05 -7.77
C VAL A 106 0.42 3.15 -7.72
N PHE A 107 -0.24 3.07 -8.88
CA PHE A 107 -1.70 2.92 -8.92
C PHE A 107 -2.07 1.47 -8.69
N ASP A 108 -3.03 1.23 -7.80
CA ASP A 108 -3.59 -0.10 -7.57
C ASP A 108 -4.60 -0.46 -8.69
N PRO A 109 -5.18 -1.68 -8.68
CA PRO A 109 -6.13 -2.09 -9.72
C PRO A 109 -7.35 -1.16 -9.88
N ASP A 110 -7.74 -0.46 -8.82
CA ASP A 110 -8.87 0.48 -8.87
C ASP A 110 -8.45 1.92 -9.18
N GLY A 111 -7.15 2.17 -9.38
CA GLY A 111 -6.64 3.49 -9.72
C GLY A 111 -6.34 4.39 -8.53
N HIS A 112 -6.26 3.83 -7.32
CA HIS A 112 -5.85 4.59 -6.14
C HIS A 112 -4.35 4.82 -6.14
N ASN A 113 -3.92 5.97 -5.61
CA ASN A 113 -2.51 6.30 -5.46
C ASN A 113 -1.98 5.65 -4.17
N ILE A 114 -1.18 4.60 -4.33
CA ILE A 114 -0.59 3.86 -3.21
C ILE A 114 0.88 4.21 -3.13
N GLU A 115 1.30 4.63 -1.96
CA GLU A 115 2.66 5.12 -1.72
C GLU A 115 3.34 4.33 -0.62
N ALA A 116 4.65 4.14 -0.73
CA ALA A 116 5.50 3.79 0.40
C ALA A 116 6.48 4.94 0.60
N VAL A 117 6.67 5.37 1.84
CA VAL A 117 7.53 6.50 2.15
C VAL A 117 8.40 6.22 3.36
N CYS A 118 9.68 6.59 3.25
CA CYS A 118 10.64 6.55 4.33
C CYS A 118 11.12 7.97 4.60
N HIS A 119 11.09 8.38 5.87
CA HIS A 119 11.50 9.72 6.30
C HIS A 119 12.92 9.76 6.87
N LYS A 120 13.61 8.63 6.86
CA LYS A 120 14.95 8.54 7.44
C LYS A 120 16.00 8.92 6.40
N PRO A 121 17.09 9.60 6.81
CA PRO A 121 18.24 9.73 5.93
C PRO A 121 18.80 8.34 5.65
N ASP A 122 19.34 8.17 4.48
CA ASP A 122 19.85 6.86 4.07
C ASP A 122 21.11 6.46 4.82
#